data_e0a7a36f0d3a81776559fec358a6225d
#
_entry.id   e0a7a36f0d3a81776559fec358a6225d
#
_cell.length_a   1.000
_cell.length_b   1.000
_cell.length_c   1.000
_cell.angle_alpha   90.00
_cell.angle_beta   90.00
_cell.angle_gamma   90.00
#
_symmetry.space_group_name_H-M   'P 1'
#
loop_
_entity.id
_entity.type
_entity.pdbx_description
1 polymer ?
#
loop_
_entity_poly.entity_id
_entity_poly.type
_entity_poly.pdbx_seq_one_letter_code
_entity_poly.pdbx_strand_id
1 'polypeptide(L)'
;MPSPRAGTPRRRRVRPLAAFALAAALLTGAVACSIGPSTRPELATSGPGGELPPPTSAATTGSSVPVGPGGSGRESAPVQWTTCDPEVPADGAGAAFAVDCASVQVARDDSGGFDSFFLEIARARAPGLPDDAPTLVVLRDDPGRLGRSAVAQEAAALSPDLQAGYAVVTVDLVGTGASSATDCVSETNQAGFVGLPADPSTGAGAAAVTALSRSLAFDCTDLVGPGLTQANTTFAADDLDTVRAALGTPTLALLGRGYGATLAAVYADRYPGRVGSVVLDGPWDPAATPGQRAATTGAALERSLDAFAAACPGFPGGCALGDDPRAAVQGLVQSLDAADGRGGQLTGGGVLLLLSTELGDPDGWPALADDLAGAQIGDPSALTARLYLQQGGSDSAELTSDLLLYACNDSAERLTGDTLAAAFTQARAAAPLFGPYLVGRAALCSSWPAPEVALGTVRATGAAPIVVLGAVGDPVSPYVGVQAVTGQLAPGTAVSWQSGRHGSYPASACVTAAVDGYLLTARAPARDTLCPP
;
A
#
# COMPACT_ATOMS: atom_id res chain seq x y z
N MET A 1 -80.55 13.65 4.67
CA MET A 1 -80.73 12.95 5.97
C MET A 1 -79.36 12.53 6.43
N PRO A 2 -79.04 12.58 7.74
CA PRO A 2 -78.22 13.70 8.22
C PRO A 2 -76.78 13.28 8.58
N SER A 3 -75.83 14.26 8.54
CA SER A 3 -74.47 14.19 9.13
C SER A 3 -74.51 13.99 10.65
N PRO A 4 -73.46 13.46 11.24
CA PRO A 4 -73.00 13.87 12.55
C PRO A 4 -71.60 14.46 12.58
N ARG A 5 -71.56 15.61 13.06
CA ARG A 5 -70.79 16.44 13.99
C ARG A 5 -69.39 15.96 14.40
N ALA A 6 -68.44 16.86 14.14
CA ALA A 6 -67.08 16.95 14.66
C ALA A 6 -67.01 16.97 16.20
N GLY A 7 -66.09 16.18 16.74
CA GLY A 7 -65.66 16.21 18.14
C GLY A 7 -64.28 16.79 18.28
N THR A 8 -64.19 17.93 18.98
CA THR A 8 -62.91 18.61 19.32
C THR A 8 -62.18 17.88 20.45
N PRO A 9 -60.83 17.71 20.37
CA PRO A 9 -60.06 17.18 21.50
C PRO A 9 -59.75 18.27 22.53
N ARG A 10 -60.04 17.96 23.76
CA ARG A 10 -59.77 18.75 24.99
C ARG A 10 -58.23 18.91 25.15
N ARG A 11 -57.80 20.17 25.27
CA ARG A 11 -56.46 20.54 25.79
C ARG A 11 -56.40 20.19 27.29
N ARG A 12 -55.46 19.28 27.66
CA ARG A 12 -55.00 19.10 29.05
C ARG A 12 -53.99 20.20 29.38
N ARG A 13 -54.34 21.05 30.33
CA ARG A 13 -53.46 22.01 31.01
C ARG A 13 -52.56 21.23 31.94
N VAL A 14 -51.22 21.34 31.74
CA VAL A 14 -50.21 20.95 32.73
C VAL A 14 -49.84 22.21 33.51
N ARG A 15 -49.99 22.14 34.81
CA ARG A 15 -49.60 23.19 35.77
C ARG A 15 -48.11 23.20 35.97
N PRO A 16 -47.47 24.37 36.17
CA PRO A 16 -46.09 24.45 36.61
C PRO A 16 -46.01 24.31 38.14
N LEU A 17 -45.12 23.47 38.63
CA LEU A 17 -44.77 23.43 40.04
C LEU A 17 -43.25 23.55 40.19
N ALA A 18 -42.92 24.68 40.84
CA ALA A 18 -41.83 24.90 41.79
C ALA A 18 -40.39 24.83 41.29
N ALA A 19 -39.87 26.01 40.97
CA ALA A 19 -38.48 26.35 41.26
C ALA A 19 -38.35 26.60 42.77
N PHE A 20 -37.48 25.84 43.47
CA PHE A 20 -36.91 26.25 44.74
C PHE A 20 -35.51 25.63 44.91
N ALA A 21 -34.53 26.54 44.97
CA ALA A 21 -33.33 26.53 45.77
C ALA A 21 -32.40 25.30 45.75
N LEU A 22 -31.22 25.48 45.21
CA LEU A 22 -29.98 25.21 45.93
C LEU A 22 -28.85 26.10 45.39
N ALA A 23 -28.77 27.32 45.93
CA ALA A 23 -27.55 28.09 45.97
C ALA A 23 -26.90 27.80 47.34
N ALA A 24 -25.80 27.04 47.38
CA ALA A 24 -24.78 27.02 48.43
C ALA A 24 -23.88 25.80 48.25
N ALA A 25 -22.69 25.98 47.66
CA ALA A 25 -21.45 25.30 47.97
C ALA A 25 -20.41 25.55 46.85
N LEU A 26 -20.07 26.80 46.66
CA LEU A 26 -18.80 27.20 46.07
C LEU A 26 -17.91 27.61 47.26
N LEU A 27 -17.05 26.72 47.73
CA LEU A 27 -15.80 27.04 48.45
C LEU A 27 -15.04 25.73 48.74
N THR A 28 -13.75 25.78 48.40
CA THR A 28 -12.65 24.86 48.78
C THR A 28 -12.43 23.64 47.92
N GLY A 29 -11.28 23.70 47.23
CA GLY A 29 -10.64 22.57 46.61
C GLY A 29 -9.62 22.91 45.52
N ALA A 30 -8.81 23.97 45.70
CA ALA A 30 -7.57 24.08 44.96
C ALA A 30 -6.59 23.02 45.53
N VAL A 31 -6.59 21.83 44.93
CA VAL A 31 -5.52 20.85 45.15
C VAL A 31 -4.37 21.28 44.26
N ALA A 32 -3.40 21.97 44.84
CA ALA A 32 -2.10 22.20 44.26
C ALA A 32 -1.42 20.83 44.10
N CYS A 33 -1.17 20.43 42.84
CA CYS A 33 -0.20 19.36 42.57
C CYS A 33 1.17 19.82 43.02
N SER A 34 1.60 19.44 44.23
CA SER A 34 2.98 19.57 44.65
C SER A 34 3.79 18.52 43.89
N ILE A 35 4.64 18.98 42.99
CA ILE A 35 5.66 18.15 42.36
C ILE A 35 6.63 17.76 43.50
N GLY A 36 6.64 16.49 43.90
CA GLY A 36 7.60 15.94 44.85
C GLY A 36 9.03 16.01 44.28
N PRO A 37 10.04 15.98 45.13
CA PRO A 37 11.42 16.04 44.67
C PRO A 37 11.73 14.86 43.73
N SER A 38 12.30 15.18 42.57
CA SER A 38 12.77 14.23 41.58
C SER A 38 13.82 13.30 42.17
N THR A 39 13.57 12.00 42.18
CA THR A 39 14.54 10.95 42.50
C THR A 39 15.40 10.56 41.30
N ARG A 40 15.83 11.52 40.50
CA ARG A 40 16.83 11.26 39.46
C ARG A 40 18.16 10.97 40.11
N PRO A 41 18.84 9.85 39.77
CA PRO A 41 20.22 9.63 40.23
C PRO A 41 21.13 10.73 39.66
N GLU A 42 21.97 11.32 40.48
CA GLU A 42 23.01 12.24 40.03
C GLU A 42 23.95 11.48 39.08
N LEU A 43 24.21 12.09 37.91
CA LEU A 43 25.23 11.63 36.99
C LEU A 43 26.59 11.58 37.70
N ALA A 44 27.20 10.40 37.73
CA ALA A 44 28.53 10.23 38.25
C ALA A 44 29.52 11.07 37.45
N THR A 45 30.16 12.03 38.09
CA THR A 45 31.27 12.78 37.51
C THR A 45 32.46 11.87 37.38
N SER A 46 33.01 11.74 36.18
CA SER A 46 34.22 11.01 35.87
C SER A 46 35.42 11.61 36.58
N GLY A 47 36.09 10.81 37.43
CA GLY A 47 37.40 11.11 37.97
C GLY A 47 38.52 10.89 36.94
N PRO A 48 39.69 11.50 37.10
CA PRO A 48 40.71 11.48 36.09
C PRO A 48 41.58 10.20 36.10
N GLY A 49 41.82 9.64 34.94
CA GLY A 49 43.06 8.96 34.57
C GLY A 49 43.21 7.50 34.99
N GLY A 50 42.97 6.61 34.05
CA GLY A 50 43.51 5.26 34.03
C GLY A 50 43.76 4.87 32.56
N GLU A 51 45.02 4.86 32.18
CA GLU A 51 45.52 4.48 30.86
C GLU A 51 45.37 2.97 30.66
N LEU A 52 44.62 2.56 29.61
CA LEU A 52 44.49 1.17 29.20
C LEU A 52 45.64 0.79 28.25
N PRO A 53 46.21 -0.41 28.34
CA PRO A 53 47.28 -0.84 27.44
C PRO A 53 46.74 -1.10 26.04
N PRO A 54 47.58 -0.94 24.96
CA PRO A 54 47.14 -1.09 23.59
C PRO A 54 46.85 -2.56 23.24
N PRO A 55 45.84 -2.81 22.34
CA PRO A 55 45.54 -4.17 21.89
C PRO A 55 46.61 -4.67 20.92
N THR A 56 47.08 -5.89 21.17
CA THR A 56 48.00 -6.62 20.30
C THR A 56 47.30 -7.04 19.02
N SER A 57 47.74 -6.52 17.88
CA SER A 57 47.26 -6.91 16.54
C SER A 57 47.75 -8.31 16.20
N ALA A 58 46.83 -9.24 15.98
CA ALA A 58 47.07 -10.46 15.22
C ALA A 58 46.59 -10.22 13.77
N ALA A 59 47.56 -10.13 12.85
CA ALA A 59 47.27 -10.01 11.42
C ALA A 59 46.77 -11.34 10.85
N THR A 60 45.52 -11.38 10.41
CA THR A 60 45.02 -12.43 9.54
C THR A 60 44.84 -11.85 8.14
N THR A 61 45.66 -12.35 7.21
CA THR A 61 45.57 -12.00 5.79
C THR A 61 44.37 -12.67 5.15
N GLY A 62 43.28 -11.92 4.99
CA GLY A 62 42.12 -12.29 4.17
C GLY A 62 42.05 -11.39 2.94
N SER A 63 42.01 -11.97 1.76
CA SER A 63 41.85 -11.27 0.49
C SER A 63 40.53 -10.48 0.49
N SER A 64 40.63 -9.16 0.40
CA SER A 64 39.49 -8.27 0.21
C SER A 64 39.10 -8.22 -1.27
N VAL A 65 37.90 -8.68 -1.57
CA VAL A 65 37.18 -8.35 -2.81
C VAL A 65 36.69 -6.90 -2.70
N PRO A 66 36.85 -6.03 -3.72
CA PRO A 66 36.37 -4.66 -3.65
C PRO A 66 34.84 -4.64 -3.57
N VAL A 67 34.30 -4.16 -2.48
CA VAL A 67 32.88 -3.87 -2.31
C VAL A 67 32.61 -2.51 -2.97
N GLY A 68 31.69 -2.48 -3.96
CA GLY A 68 31.18 -1.24 -4.56
C GLY A 68 30.45 -0.38 -3.51
N PRO A 69 30.20 0.90 -3.78
CA PRO A 69 29.56 1.82 -2.85
C PRO A 69 28.09 1.41 -2.63
N GLY A 70 27.83 0.80 -1.49
CA GLY A 70 26.49 0.38 -1.07
C GLY A 70 26.47 -1.03 -0.48
N GLY A 71 26.89 -1.19 0.76
CA GLY A 71 26.67 -2.45 1.46
C GLY A 71 27.76 -2.79 2.44
N SER A 72 27.63 -2.32 3.67
CA SER A 72 28.14 -3.04 4.81
C SER A 72 27.54 -4.44 4.76
N GLY A 73 28.37 -5.47 4.54
CA GLY A 73 27.94 -6.86 4.68
C GLY A 73 27.61 -7.13 6.13
N ARG A 74 26.40 -6.78 6.54
CA ARG A 74 25.88 -7.13 7.88
C ARG A 74 25.68 -8.63 7.91
N GLU A 75 26.41 -9.31 8.78
CA GLU A 75 26.11 -10.70 9.11
C GLU A 75 24.77 -10.70 9.83
N SER A 76 23.72 -11.11 9.14
CA SER A 76 22.42 -11.37 9.76
C SER A 76 22.44 -12.75 10.40
N ALA A 77 21.85 -12.88 11.59
CA ALA A 77 21.66 -14.20 12.20
C ALA A 77 20.77 -15.05 11.28
N PRO A 78 21.04 -16.36 11.14
CA PRO A 78 20.18 -17.26 10.36
C PRO A 78 18.75 -17.25 10.88
N VAL A 79 17.78 -17.27 9.96
CA VAL A 79 16.36 -17.32 10.29
C VAL A 79 16.05 -18.52 11.18
N GLN A 80 15.33 -18.26 12.27
CA GLN A 80 14.80 -19.29 13.15
C GLN A 80 13.30 -19.40 12.88
N TRP A 81 12.90 -20.41 12.12
CA TRP A 81 11.51 -20.68 11.82
C TRP A 81 10.79 -21.28 13.03
N THR A 82 9.65 -20.72 13.37
CA THR A 82 8.78 -21.15 14.48
C THR A 82 7.32 -21.22 14.01
N THR A 83 6.47 -21.84 14.81
CA THR A 83 5.01 -21.73 14.60
C THR A 83 4.60 -20.27 14.69
N CYS A 84 3.72 -19.83 13.79
CA CYS A 84 3.23 -18.47 13.78
C CYS A 84 2.37 -18.15 15.02
N ASP A 85 2.61 -16.99 15.64
CA ASP A 85 1.82 -16.46 16.73
C ASP A 85 1.57 -14.95 16.49
N PRO A 86 0.33 -14.47 16.34
CA PRO A 86 -0.88 -15.29 16.20
C PRO A 86 -0.86 -16.21 14.96
N GLU A 87 -1.69 -17.24 14.98
CA GLU A 87 -1.81 -18.20 13.88
C GLU A 87 -2.16 -17.46 12.57
N VAL A 88 -1.40 -17.75 11.52
CA VAL A 88 -1.68 -17.22 10.19
C VAL A 88 -2.85 -17.98 9.57
N PRO A 89 -3.90 -17.30 9.12
CA PRO A 89 -5.02 -17.96 8.47
C PRO A 89 -4.56 -18.76 7.24
N ALA A 90 -4.90 -20.03 7.21
CA ALA A 90 -4.66 -20.93 6.09
C ALA A 90 -5.99 -21.61 5.73
N ASP A 91 -6.88 -20.85 5.12
CA ASP A 91 -8.21 -21.29 4.67
C ASP A 91 -8.24 -21.55 3.16
N GLY A 92 -9.31 -22.15 2.69
CA GLY A 92 -9.49 -22.46 1.27
C GLY A 92 -8.29 -23.22 0.68
N ALA A 93 -7.77 -22.73 -0.45
CA ALA A 93 -6.62 -23.35 -1.13
C ALA A 93 -5.32 -23.25 -0.31
N GLY A 94 -5.20 -22.26 0.58
CA GLY A 94 -4.04 -22.09 1.47
C GLY A 94 -3.94 -23.15 2.57
N ALA A 95 -5.04 -23.81 2.95
CA ALA A 95 -5.08 -24.79 4.03
C ALA A 95 -4.18 -26.04 3.79
N ALA A 96 -3.74 -26.26 2.57
CA ALA A 96 -2.84 -27.38 2.23
C ALA A 96 -1.37 -27.12 2.59
N PHE A 97 -0.99 -25.87 2.86
CA PHE A 97 0.40 -25.47 3.08
C PHE A 97 0.78 -25.51 4.57
N ALA A 98 2.00 -25.98 4.84
CA ALA A 98 2.62 -25.80 6.15
C ALA A 98 3.18 -24.37 6.24
N VAL A 99 2.81 -23.64 7.30
CA VAL A 99 3.19 -22.25 7.50
C VAL A 99 4.07 -22.10 8.74
N ASP A 100 5.21 -21.42 8.57
CA ASP A 100 6.15 -21.06 9.63
C ASP A 100 6.38 -19.54 9.60
N CYS A 101 6.71 -18.96 10.75
CA CYS A 101 7.02 -17.53 10.91
C CYS A 101 8.40 -17.32 11.50
N ALA A 102 8.96 -16.14 11.25
CA ALA A 102 10.22 -15.72 11.86
C ALA A 102 10.35 -14.20 11.87
N SER A 103 11.18 -13.69 12.78
CA SER A 103 11.57 -12.28 12.84
C SER A 103 13.01 -12.12 12.37
N VAL A 104 13.26 -11.09 11.55
CA VAL A 104 14.59 -10.70 11.08
C VAL A 104 14.89 -9.29 11.55
N GLN A 105 15.95 -9.12 12.34
CA GLN A 105 16.36 -7.81 12.79
C GLN A 105 17.05 -7.02 11.68
N VAL A 106 16.58 -5.79 11.43
CA VAL A 106 17.16 -4.83 10.49
C VAL A 106 17.56 -3.56 11.24
N ALA A 107 18.66 -2.95 10.84
CA ALA A 107 19.15 -1.74 11.47
C ALA A 107 19.25 -0.61 10.42
N ARG A 108 19.06 0.63 10.84
CA ARG A 108 19.06 1.80 9.96
C ARG A 108 20.40 2.52 9.91
N ASP A 109 21.23 2.36 10.93
CA ASP A 109 22.57 2.95 10.96
C ASP A 109 23.65 1.97 11.45
N ASP A 110 24.92 2.30 11.21
CA ASP A 110 26.07 1.53 11.67
C ASP A 110 26.47 1.87 13.13
N SER A 111 25.80 2.81 13.78
CA SER A 111 26.17 3.34 15.10
C SER A 111 25.80 2.42 16.24
N GLY A 112 25.09 1.32 15.97
CA GLY A 112 24.59 0.41 17.01
C GLY A 112 23.58 1.05 17.95
N GLY A 113 22.97 2.16 17.52
CA GLY A 113 21.93 2.89 18.23
C GLY A 113 20.58 2.16 18.26
N PHE A 114 19.59 2.82 18.84
CA PHE A 114 18.26 2.26 19.09
C PHE A 114 17.38 2.07 17.84
N ASP A 115 17.91 2.27 16.63
CA ASP A 115 17.16 2.25 15.37
C ASP A 115 17.23 0.87 14.70
N SER A 116 16.90 -0.18 15.45
CA SER A 116 16.69 -1.51 14.90
C SER A 116 15.21 -1.84 14.87
N PHE A 117 14.76 -2.39 13.75
CA PHE A 117 13.40 -2.86 13.56
C PHE A 117 13.41 -4.38 13.40
N PHE A 118 12.26 -5.01 13.61
CA PHE A 118 12.07 -6.41 13.31
C PHE A 118 11.13 -6.52 12.13
N LEU A 119 11.59 -7.24 11.09
CA LEU A 119 10.75 -7.65 9.98
C LEU A 119 10.14 -8.99 10.32
N GLU A 120 8.83 -9.05 10.27
CA GLU A 120 8.11 -10.30 10.38
C GLU A 120 7.96 -10.93 9.00
N ILE A 121 8.41 -12.17 8.89
CA ILE A 121 8.35 -12.95 7.66
C ILE A 121 7.59 -14.23 7.89
N ALA A 122 6.91 -14.73 6.87
CA ALA A 122 6.27 -16.03 6.91
C ALA A 122 6.68 -16.87 5.71
N ARG A 123 6.70 -18.19 5.91
CA ARG A 123 7.03 -19.17 4.89
C ARG A 123 5.90 -20.16 4.74
N ALA A 124 5.46 -20.42 3.50
CA ALA A 124 4.53 -21.49 3.17
C ALA A 124 5.22 -22.56 2.33
N ARG A 125 5.00 -23.83 2.67
CA ARG A 125 5.57 -24.99 1.99
C ARG A 125 4.46 -25.95 1.57
N ALA A 126 4.46 -26.35 0.29
CA ALA A 126 3.56 -27.37 -0.21
C ALA A 126 3.90 -28.74 0.41
N PRO A 127 2.91 -29.64 0.55
CA PRO A 127 3.15 -30.99 1.03
C PRO A 127 4.18 -31.74 0.18
N GLY A 128 5.20 -32.30 0.83
CA GLY A 128 6.26 -33.05 0.16
C GLY A 128 7.40 -32.22 -0.44
N LEU A 129 7.34 -30.90 -0.32
CA LEU A 129 8.46 -30.05 -0.73
C LEU A 129 9.67 -30.30 0.18
N PRO A 130 10.89 -30.53 -0.36
CA PRO A 130 12.11 -30.71 0.44
C PRO A 130 12.40 -29.55 1.38
N ASP A 131 13.03 -29.81 2.52
CA ASP A 131 13.37 -28.76 3.50
C ASP A 131 14.40 -27.75 2.97
N ASP A 132 15.25 -28.18 2.03
CA ASP A 132 16.27 -27.38 1.34
C ASP A 132 15.77 -26.80 0.01
N ALA A 133 14.47 -26.86 -0.27
CA ALA A 133 13.91 -26.25 -1.48
C ALA A 133 14.26 -24.75 -1.58
N PRO A 134 14.52 -24.26 -2.79
CA PRO A 134 14.79 -22.83 -2.97
C PRO A 134 13.62 -21.96 -2.53
N THR A 135 13.93 -20.74 -2.12
CA THR A 135 12.93 -19.77 -1.66
C THR A 135 12.54 -18.81 -2.78
N LEU A 136 11.24 -18.61 -2.99
CA LEU A 136 10.67 -17.53 -3.77
C LEU A 136 10.06 -16.49 -2.82
N VAL A 137 10.62 -15.28 -2.81
CA VAL A 137 10.04 -14.18 -2.05
C VAL A 137 8.97 -13.51 -2.90
N VAL A 138 7.74 -13.51 -2.40
CA VAL A 138 6.60 -12.85 -3.03
C VAL A 138 6.35 -11.51 -2.35
N LEU A 139 6.46 -10.43 -3.13
CA LEU A 139 6.24 -9.06 -2.68
C LEU A 139 4.88 -8.58 -3.19
N ARG A 140 4.08 -8.07 -2.25
CA ARG A 140 2.67 -7.77 -2.51
C ARG A 140 2.46 -6.46 -3.24
N ASP A 141 1.24 -6.30 -3.71
CA ASP A 141 0.79 -5.20 -4.57
C ASP A 141 0.76 -3.84 -3.86
N ASP A 142 0.45 -3.84 -2.58
CA ASP A 142 0.45 -2.66 -1.72
C ASP A 142 1.40 -2.83 -0.54
N PRO A 143 2.09 -1.78 -0.08
CA PRO A 143 2.99 -1.86 1.08
C PRO A 143 2.26 -2.22 2.38
N GLY A 144 1.00 -1.80 2.53
CA GLY A 144 0.19 -2.03 3.72
C GLY A 144 -0.59 -3.34 3.73
N ARG A 145 -0.51 -4.15 2.67
CA ARG A 145 -1.15 -5.46 2.70
C ARG A 145 -0.25 -6.46 3.39
N LEU A 146 -0.76 -7.03 4.48
CA LEU A 146 -0.05 -7.94 5.37
C LEU A 146 0.52 -9.14 4.60
N GLY A 147 1.83 -9.15 4.37
CA GLY A 147 2.54 -10.25 3.70
C GLY A 147 2.49 -11.51 4.53
N ARG A 148 2.80 -11.41 5.82
CA ARG A 148 2.84 -12.53 6.75
C ARG A 148 1.49 -13.29 6.80
N SER A 149 0.38 -12.57 6.95
CA SER A 149 -0.95 -13.21 7.05
C SER A 149 -1.43 -13.82 5.74
N ALA A 150 -0.87 -13.45 4.60
CA ALA A 150 -1.30 -13.92 3.29
C ALA A 150 -0.40 -14.99 2.66
N VAL A 151 0.67 -15.43 3.33
CA VAL A 151 1.68 -16.33 2.74
C VAL A 151 1.08 -17.60 2.16
N ALA A 152 0.09 -18.21 2.83
CA ALA A 152 -0.56 -19.42 2.38
C ALA A 152 -1.39 -19.19 1.11
N GLN A 153 -2.11 -18.06 1.03
CA GLN A 153 -2.89 -17.67 -0.14
C GLN A 153 -1.97 -17.29 -1.32
N GLU A 154 -0.85 -16.61 -1.06
CA GLU A 154 0.15 -16.29 -2.09
C GLU A 154 0.76 -17.58 -2.65
N ALA A 155 1.10 -18.55 -1.80
CA ALA A 155 1.60 -19.85 -2.25
C ALA A 155 0.54 -20.61 -3.08
N ALA A 156 -0.71 -20.62 -2.63
CA ALA A 156 -1.80 -21.28 -3.33
C ALA A 156 -2.15 -20.63 -4.68
N ALA A 157 -1.87 -19.33 -4.85
CA ALA A 157 -2.08 -18.61 -6.10
C ALA A 157 -1.00 -18.90 -7.16
N LEU A 158 0.13 -19.50 -6.80
CA LEU A 158 1.16 -19.90 -7.77
C LEU A 158 0.71 -21.12 -8.58
N SER A 159 1.35 -21.33 -9.72
CA SER A 159 1.16 -22.56 -10.49
C SER A 159 1.58 -23.81 -9.69
N PRO A 160 1.04 -25.00 -9.99
CA PRO A 160 1.47 -26.24 -9.34
C PRO A 160 2.98 -26.52 -9.48
N ASP A 161 3.58 -26.14 -10.60
CA ASP A 161 5.01 -26.33 -10.84
C ASP A 161 5.88 -25.45 -9.91
N LEU A 162 5.48 -24.19 -9.69
CA LEU A 162 6.16 -23.32 -8.73
C LEU A 162 5.91 -23.75 -7.28
N GLN A 163 4.70 -24.21 -6.94
CA GLN A 163 4.41 -24.77 -5.62
C GLN A 163 5.27 -26.01 -5.30
N ALA A 164 5.57 -26.84 -6.32
CA ALA A 164 6.45 -28.00 -6.18
C ALA A 164 7.94 -27.63 -6.20
N GLY A 165 8.31 -26.44 -6.69
CA GLY A 165 9.69 -26.00 -6.86
C GLY A 165 10.21 -25.05 -5.79
N TYR A 166 9.34 -24.36 -5.04
CA TYR A 166 9.73 -23.29 -4.14
C TYR A 166 9.00 -23.32 -2.80
N ALA A 167 9.73 -23.01 -1.74
CA ALA A 167 9.13 -22.49 -0.51
C ALA A 167 8.81 -20.99 -0.73
N VAL A 168 7.56 -20.60 -0.49
CA VAL A 168 7.13 -19.20 -0.66
C VAL A 168 7.39 -18.42 0.63
N VAL A 169 8.03 -17.28 0.53
CA VAL A 169 8.25 -16.37 1.66
C VAL A 169 7.60 -15.02 1.35
N THR A 170 6.90 -14.47 2.33
CA THR A 170 6.37 -13.11 2.32
C THR A 170 6.97 -12.31 3.47
N VAL A 171 6.98 -10.99 3.33
CA VAL A 171 7.59 -10.05 4.29
C VAL A 171 6.59 -8.95 4.58
N ASP A 172 6.36 -8.64 5.86
CA ASP A 172 5.77 -7.38 6.26
C ASP A 172 6.88 -6.32 6.29
N LEU A 173 6.69 -5.20 5.60
CA LEU A 173 7.70 -4.15 5.54
C LEU A 173 7.74 -3.36 6.84
N VAL A 174 8.86 -2.68 7.14
CA VAL A 174 8.96 -1.82 8.33
C VAL A 174 7.83 -0.79 8.35
N GLY A 175 7.16 -0.70 9.49
CA GLY A 175 6.01 0.19 9.70
C GLY A 175 4.68 -0.41 9.28
N THR A 176 4.65 -1.66 8.75
CA THR A 176 3.42 -2.30 8.29
C THR A 176 3.19 -3.64 8.97
N GLY A 177 1.94 -4.04 9.10
CA GLY A 177 1.55 -5.34 9.59
C GLY A 177 2.19 -5.71 10.93
N ALA A 178 2.77 -6.91 11.02
CA ALA A 178 3.45 -7.36 12.23
C ALA A 178 4.86 -6.74 12.40
N SER A 179 5.38 -6.02 11.40
CA SER A 179 6.71 -5.39 11.40
C SER A 179 6.71 -3.97 11.95
N SER A 180 6.33 -3.82 13.22
CA SER A 180 6.26 -2.52 13.90
C SER A 180 5.25 -1.57 13.22
N ALA A 181 4.02 -2.06 12.99
CA ALA A 181 2.95 -1.30 12.35
C ALA A 181 2.84 0.13 12.92
N THR A 182 2.69 1.08 12.02
CA THR A 182 2.59 2.49 12.35
C THR A 182 1.13 2.93 12.20
N ASP A 183 0.34 2.78 13.26
CA ASP A 183 -1.05 3.25 13.29
C ASP A 183 -1.08 4.73 13.69
N CYS A 184 -0.68 5.60 12.75
CA CYS A 184 -0.61 7.05 12.98
C CYS A 184 -1.82 7.81 12.41
N VAL A 185 -2.73 7.15 11.71
CA VAL A 185 -3.92 7.78 11.12
C VAL A 185 -5.11 7.60 12.06
N SER A 186 -5.58 8.71 12.66
CA SER A 186 -6.78 8.68 13.48
C SER A 186 -8.02 8.33 12.66
N GLU A 187 -9.08 7.80 13.32
CA GLU A 187 -10.38 7.53 12.66
C GLU A 187 -10.94 8.76 11.92
N THR A 188 -10.73 9.95 12.47
CA THR A 188 -11.17 11.21 11.83
C THR A 188 -10.39 11.47 10.54
N ASN A 189 -9.09 11.26 10.55
CA ASN A 189 -8.24 11.41 9.37
C ASN A 189 -8.51 10.31 8.34
N GLN A 190 -8.79 9.09 8.79
CA GLN A 190 -9.24 7.98 7.93
C GLN A 190 -10.56 8.33 7.21
N ALA A 191 -11.55 8.84 7.95
CA ALA A 191 -12.79 9.30 7.35
C ALA A 191 -12.56 10.44 6.34
N GLY A 192 -11.64 11.36 6.64
CA GLY A 192 -11.21 12.43 5.72
C GLY A 192 -10.52 11.90 4.46
N PHE A 193 -9.68 10.87 4.58
CA PHE A 193 -9.00 10.21 3.47
C PHE A 193 -9.98 9.52 2.51
N VAL A 194 -10.94 8.76 3.04
CA VAL A 194 -11.97 8.08 2.25
C VAL A 194 -12.98 9.09 1.68
N GLY A 195 -13.31 10.12 2.46
CA GLY A 195 -14.30 11.14 2.12
C GLY A 195 -13.79 12.32 1.30
N LEU A 196 -12.58 12.25 0.72
CA LEU A 196 -12.10 13.30 -0.20
C LEU A 196 -13.12 13.56 -1.31
N PRO A 197 -13.32 14.83 -1.72
CA PRO A 197 -14.18 15.12 -2.85
C PRO A 197 -13.57 14.62 -4.17
N ALA A 198 -14.40 14.31 -5.14
CA ALA A 198 -13.96 13.85 -6.46
C ALA A 198 -13.10 14.88 -7.21
N ASP A 199 -13.39 16.16 -7.03
CA ASP A 199 -12.56 17.25 -7.56
C ASP A 199 -12.14 18.23 -6.45
N PRO A 200 -11.01 17.98 -5.77
CA PRO A 200 -10.51 18.84 -4.71
C PRO A 200 -9.66 20.03 -5.22
N SER A 201 -9.76 20.42 -6.49
CA SER A 201 -8.88 21.45 -7.05
C SER A 201 -9.22 22.87 -6.64
N THR A 202 -10.43 23.13 -6.11
CA THR A 202 -10.88 24.49 -5.79
C THR A 202 -11.73 24.53 -4.52
N GLY A 203 -11.87 25.73 -3.94
CA GLY A 203 -12.82 26.04 -2.86
C GLY A 203 -12.65 25.19 -1.61
N ALA A 204 -13.74 24.62 -1.13
CA ALA A 204 -13.77 23.79 0.08
C ALA A 204 -12.94 22.51 -0.08
N GLY A 205 -12.89 21.91 -1.27
CA GLY A 205 -12.10 20.71 -1.55
C GLY A 205 -10.60 20.94 -1.37
N ALA A 206 -10.06 22.03 -1.91
CA ALA A 206 -8.65 22.38 -1.73
C ALA A 206 -8.30 22.67 -0.26
N ALA A 207 -9.22 23.31 0.47
CA ALA A 207 -9.06 23.54 1.90
C ALA A 207 -9.08 22.24 2.70
N ALA A 208 -9.97 21.29 2.35
CA ALA A 208 -10.05 19.98 2.99
C ALA A 208 -8.78 19.16 2.79
N VAL A 209 -8.25 19.07 1.56
CA VAL A 209 -6.98 18.39 1.27
C VAL A 209 -5.83 19.01 2.07
N THR A 210 -5.74 20.35 2.12
CA THR A 210 -4.70 21.05 2.86
C THR A 210 -4.79 20.79 4.37
N ALA A 211 -5.99 20.82 4.93
CA ALA A 211 -6.22 20.55 6.35
C ALA A 211 -5.87 19.09 6.69
N LEU A 212 -6.34 18.14 5.89
CA LEU A 212 -6.06 16.72 6.07
C LEU A 212 -4.56 16.41 5.94
N SER A 213 -3.88 16.97 4.92
CA SER A 213 -2.43 16.82 4.76
C SER A 213 -1.65 17.27 6.01
N ARG A 214 -2.04 18.40 6.61
CA ARG A 214 -1.40 18.91 7.83
C ARG A 214 -1.68 18.02 9.03
N SER A 215 -2.93 17.55 9.18
CA SER A 215 -3.32 16.67 10.28
C SER A 215 -2.57 15.33 10.20
N LEU A 216 -2.55 14.70 9.05
CA LEU A 216 -1.81 13.45 8.80
C LEU A 216 -0.31 13.60 9.08
N ALA A 217 0.31 14.66 8.56
CA ALA A 217 1.73 14.90 8.78
C ALA A 217 2.04 15.18 10.26
N PHE A 218 1.17 15.89 10.97
CA PHE A 218 1.31 16.18 12.39
C PHE A 218 1.19 14.88 13.21
N ASP A 219 0.09 14.12 13.04
CA ASP A 219 -0.19 12.92 13.81
C ASP A 219 0.93 11.87 13.62
N CYS A 220 1.35 11.63 12.36
CA CYS A 220 2.39 10.67 12.08
C CYS A 220 3.80 11.13 12.53
N THR A 221 4.11 12.43 12.45
CA THR A 221 5.38 12.96 12.97
C THR A 221 5.43 12.90 14.49
N ASP A 222 4.33 13.19 15.17
CA ASP A 222 4.25 13.15 16.64
C ASP A 222 4.37 11.72 17.17
N LEU A 223 3.73 10.76 16.49
CA LEU A 223 3.75 9.36 16.90
C LEU A 223 5.08 8.67 16.60
N VAL A 224 5.60 8.82 15.38
CA VAL A 224 6.75 8.05 14.87
C VAL A 224 8.08 8.79 15.10
N GLY A 225 8.05 10.11 15.16
CA GLY A 225 9.24 10.93 15.33
C GLY A 225 10.22 10.86 14.14
N PRO A 226 11.55 10.87 14.41
CA PRO A 226 12.56 10.86 13.35
C PRO A 226 12.54 9.63 12.45
N GLY A 227 11.98 8.51 12.93
CA GLY A 227 11.85 7.27 12.16
C GLY A 227 10.83 7.34 11.02
N LEU A 228 9.97 8.38 10.99
CA LEU A 228 8.89 8.48 10.02
C LEU A 228 9.36 8.37 8.56
N THR A 229 10.49 8.95 8.20
CA THR A 229 11.06 8.92 6.85
C THR A 229 11.85 7.65 6.53
N GLN A 230 12.01 6.75 7.50
CA GLN A 230 12.77 5.49 7.33
C GLN A 230 11.92 4.34 6.77
N ALA A 231 10.59 4.45 6.79
CA ALA A 231 9.70 3.53 6.09
C ALA A 231 9.52 4.00 4.63
N ASN A 232 10.41 3.58 3.74
CA ASN A 232 10.40 3.89 2.31
C ASN A 232 10.97 2.73 1.49
N THR A 233 10.72 2.75 0.18
CA THR A 233 11.12 1.64 -0.71
C THR A 233 12.64 1.44 -0.80
N THR A 234 13.45 2.48 -0.65
CA THR A 234 14.91 2.36 -0.65
C THR A 234 15.40 1.55 0.55
N PHE A 235 14.93 1.88 1.75
CA PHE A 235 15.25 1.11 2.96
C PHE A 235 14.62 -0.28 2.95
N ALA A 236 13.40 -0.44 2.41
CA ALA A 236 12.78 -1.75 2.24
C ALA A 236 13.61 -2.67 1.33
N ALA A 237 14.28 -2.12 0.31
CA ALA A 237 15.21 -2.89 -0.51
C ALA A 237 16.47 -3.32 0.29
N ASP A 238 16.99 -2.47 1.17
CA ASP A 238 18.10 -2.82 2.07
C ASP A 238 17.67 -3.90 3.09
N ASP A 239 16.44 -3.81 3.58
CA ASP A 239 15.84 -4.81 4.47
C ASP A 239 15.69 -6.18 3.78
N LEU A 240 15.27 -6.21 2.52
CA LEU A 240 15.23 -7.44 1.73
C LEU A 240 16.61 -8.09 1.57
N ASP A 241 17.69 -7.30 1.48
CA ASP A 241 19.03 -7.88 1.48
C ASP A 241 19.42 -8.49 2.82
N THR A 242 18.96 -7.91 3.92
CA THR A 242 19.12 -8.47 5.25
C THR A 242 18.33 -9.79 5.38
N VAL A 243 17.09 -9.83 4.87
CA VAL A 243 16.28 -11.08 4.79
C VAL A 243 17.01 -12.13 3.93
N ARG A 244 17.57 -11.76 2.78
CA ARG A 244 18.39 -12.68 1.95
C ARG A 244 19.53 -13.30 2.75
N ALA A 245 20.27 -12.47 3.48
CA ALA A 245 21.40 -12.94 4.29
C ALA A 245 20.93 -13.87 5.42
N ALA A 246 19.82 -13.54 6.08
CA ALA A 246 19.22 -14.36 7.13
C ALA A 246 18.71 -15.71 6.60
N LEU A 247 18.15 -15.75 5.38
CA LEU A 247 17.76 -16.97 4.68
C LEU A 247 18.96 -17.81 4.24
N GLY A 248 20.18 -17.29 4.33
CA GLY A 248 21.40 -17.98 3.94
C GLY A 248 21.56 -18.18 2.42
N THR A 249 20.84 -17.41 1.60
CA THR A 249 20.88 -17.56 0.13
C THR A 249 21.83 -16.55 -0.51
N PRO A 250 22.62 -16.94 -1.52
CA PRO A 250 23.51 -16.01 -2.22
C PRO A 250 22.73 -14.96 -3.02
N THR A 251 21.56 -15.34 -3.56
CA THR A 251 20.70 -14.48 -4.37
C THR A 251 19.24 -14.71 -4.00
N LEU A 252 18.36 -13.71 -4.21
CA LEU A 252 16.92 -13.85 -4.08
C LEU A 252 16.26 -14.18 -5.43
N ALA A 253 15.33 -15.13 -5.42
CA ALA A 253 14.27 -15.24 -6.41
C ALA A 253 13.08 -14.39 -5.94
N LEU A 254 12.59 -13.47 -6.80
CA LEU A 254 11.57 -12.50 -6.46
C LEU A 254 10.40 -12.56 -7.46
N LEU A 255 9.17 -12.54 -6.93
CA LEU A 255 7.96 -12.24 -7.67
C LEU A 255 7.29 -11.05 -7.00
N GLY A 256 7.39 -9.87 -7.62
CA GLY A 256 6.73 -8.67 -7.13
C GLY A 256 5.50 -8.33 -7.96
N ARG A 257 4.43 -7.85 -7.31
CA ARG A 257 3.22 -7.33 -7.95
C ARG A 257 3.05 -5.86 -7.58
N GLY A 258 2.64 -5.01 -8.54
CA GLY A 258 2.38 -3.59 -8.32
C GLY A 258 3.51 -2.87 -7.59
N TYR A 259 3.24 -2.43 -6.35
CA TYR A 259 4.27 -1.85 -5.48
C TYR A 259 5.43 -2.84 -5.22
N GLY A 260 5.13 -4.10 -4.94
CA GLY A 260 6.16 -5.13 -4.72
C GLY A 260 7.04 -5.35 -5.96
N ALA A 261 6.52 -5.15 -7.16
CA ALA A 261 7.32 -5.16 -8.39
C ALA A 261 8.27 -3.95 -8.45
N THR A 262 7.81 -2.78 -8.03
CA THR A 262 8.67 -1.59 -7.92
C THR A 262 9.77 -1.78 -6.87
N LEU A 263 9.44 -2.34 -5.70
CA LEU A 263 10.41 -2.67 -4.65
C LEU A 263 11.46 -3.68 -5.16
N ALA A 264 11.03 -4.73 -5.88
CA ALA A 264 11.96 -5.71 -6.46
C ALA A 264 12.88 -5.08 -7.52
N ALA A 265 12.39 -4.10 -8.31
CA ALA A 265 13.21 -3.35 -9.27
C ALA A 265 14.26 -2.49 -8.55
N VAL A 266 13.88 -1.79 -7.47
CA VAL A 266 14.80 -1.02 -6.63
C VAL A 266 15.84 -1.93 -5.97
N TYR A 267 15.42 -3.10 -5.45
CA TYR A 267 16.36 -4.09 -4.91
C TYR A 267 17.37 -4.56 -5.96
N ALA A 268 16.91 -4.87 -7.16
CA ALA A 268 17.79 -5.31 -8.26
C ALA A 268 18.79 -4.23 -8.68
N ASP A 269 18.39 -2.96 -8.65
CA ASP A 269 19.29 -1.83 -8.93
C ASP A 269 20.35 -1.63 -7.85
N ARG A 270 19.97 -1.74 -6.58
CA ARG A 270 20.89 -1.57 -5.44
C ARG A 270 21.84 -2.76 -5.25
N TYR A 271 21.36 -3.97 -5.52
CA TYR A 271 22.07 -5.24 -5.27
C TYR A 271 22.13 -6.16 -6.50
N PRO A 272 22.64 -5.69 -7.65
CA PRO A 272 22.58 -6.44 -8.90
C PRO A 272 23.26 -7.82 -8.84
N GLY A 273 24.30 -7.98 -8.01
CA GLY A 273 24.97 -9.26 -7.79
C GLY A 273 24.25 -10.21 -6.83
N ARG A 274 23.12 -9.79 -6.23
CA ARG A 274 22.36 -10.56 -5.22
C ARG A 274 20.96 -10.94 -5.71
N VAL A 275 20.67 -10.72 -6.98
CA VAL A 275 19.43 -11.17 -7.64
C VAL A 275 19.65 -12.48 -8.38
N GLY A 276 18.72 -13.41 -8.19
CA GLY A 276 18.55 -14.63 -8.99
C GLY A 276 17.55 -14.39 -10.13
N SER A 277 16.39 -15.06 -10.06
CA SER A 277 15.29 -14.81 -11.01
C SER A 277 14.35 -13.74 -10.45
N VAL A 278 14.04 -12.71 -11.23
CA VAL A 278 13.17 -11.60 -10.81
C VAL A 278 12.06 -11.38 -11.81
N VAL A 279 10.82 -11.44 -11.31
CA VAL A 279 9.59 -11.15 -12.06
C VAL A 279 8.93 -9.91 -11.45
N LEU A 280 8.65 -8.92 -12.30
CA LEU A 280 8.02 -7.65 -11.95
C LEU A 280 6.66 -7.59 -12.64
N ASP A 281 5.56 -7.87 -11.94
CA ASP A 281 4.20 -7.82 -12.50
C ASP A 281 3.54 -6.47 -12.21
N GLY A 282 3.42 -5.62 -13.21
CA GLY A 282 2.82 -4.30 -13.11
C GLY A 282 3.65 -3.28 -12.30
N PRO A 283 4.98 -3.16 -12.48
CA PRO A 283 5.76 -2.17 -11.73
C PRO A 283 5.35 -0.75 -12.08
N TRP A 284 5.37 0.14 -11.08
CA TRP A 284 5.27 1.58 -11.30
C TRP A 284 6.63 2.12 -11.73
N ASP A 285 6.62 3.23 -12.46
CA ASP A 285 7.86 3.96 -12.74
C ASP A 285 8.34 4.68 -11.46
N PRO A 286 9.44 4.24 -10.83
CA PRO A 286 9.94 4.85 -9.60
C PRO A 286 10.49 6.27 -9.82
N ALA A 287 10.78 6.66 -11.07
CA ALA A 287 11.22 7.99 -11.42
C ALA A 287 10.06 8.97 -11.69
N ALA A 288 8.81 8.48 -11.78
CA ALA A 288 7.66 9.32 -12.04
C ALA A 288 7.32 10.22 -10.84
N THR A 289 7.10 11.50 -11.10
CA THR A 289 6.61 12.43 -10.07
C THR A 289 5.17 12.08 -9.64
N PRO A 290 4.73 12.50 -8.43
CA PRO A 290 3.36 12.27 -7.98
C PRO A 290 2.30 12.79 -8.96
N GLY A 291 2.53 13.96 -9.56
CA GLY A 291 1.63 14.52 -10.58
C GLY A 291 1.60 13.70 -11.87
N GLN A 292 2.74 13.21 -12.35
CA GLN A 292 2.81 12.33 -13.52
C GLN A 292 2.12 10.99 -13.26
N ARG A 293 2.33 10.41 -12.08
CA ARG A 293 1.66 9.16 -11.66
C ARG A 293 0.15 9.34 -11.62
N ALA A 294 -0.34 10.43 -11.02
CA ALA A 294 -1.78 10.74 -10.99
C ALA A 294 -2.37 10.87 -12.41
N ALA A 295 -1.68 11.55 -13.32
CA ALA A 295 -2.14 11.71 -14.70
C ALA A 295 -2.16 10.38 -15.47
N THR A 296 -1.13 9.55 -15.35
CA THR A 296 -1.03 8.27 -16.08
C THR A 296 -2.01 7.23 -15.54
N THR A 297 -2.16 7.11 -14.22
CA THR A 297 -3.13 6.23 -13.58
C THR A 297 -4.56 6.69 -13.88
N GLY A 298 -4.82 8.00 -13.78
CA GLY A 298 -6.12 8.55 -14.15
C GLY A 298 -6.51 8.22 -15.58
N ALA A 299 -5.59 8.39 -16.54
CA ALA A 299 -5.85 8.05 -17.94
C ALA A 299 -6.09 6.55 -18.17
N ALA A 300 -5.48 5.68 -17.37
CA ALA A 300 -5.75 4.24 -17.44
C ALA A 300 -7.15 3.91 -16.87
N LEU A 301 -7.52 4.52 -15.75
CA LEU A 301 -8.84 4.37 -15.14
C LEU A 301 -9.96 4.88 -16.05
N GLU A 302 -9.75 6.02 -16.74
CA GLU A 302 -10.72 6.50 -17.75
C GLU A 302 -10.97 5.47 -18.84
N ARG A 303 -9.89 4.88 -19.39
CA ARG A 303 -10.02 3.84 -20.43
C ARG A 303 -10.71 2.58 -19.91
N SER A 304 -10.43 2.19 -18.67
CA SER A 304 -11.07 1.03 -18.06
C SER A 304 -12.55 1.29 -17.77
N LEU A 305 -12.91 2.52 -17.36
CA LEU A 305 -14.32 2.93 -17.23
C LEU A 305 -15.04 2.93 -18.58
N ASP A 306 -14.37 3.34 -19.66
CA ASP A 306 -14.93 3.22 -21.03
C ASP A 306 -15.14 1.76 -21.43
N ALA A 307 -14.18 0.87 -21.10
CA ALA A 307 -14.31 -0.56 -21.36
C ALA A 307 -15.44 -1.20 -20.53
N PHE A 308 -15.57 -0.86 -19.26
CA PHE A 308 -16.67 -1.26 -18.39
C PHE A 308 -18.03 -0.82 -18.97
N ALA A 309 -18.13 0.46 -19.37
CA ALA A 309 -19.36 0.99 -19.96
C ALA A 309 -19.72 0.29 -21.28
N ALA A 310 -18.71 -0.01 -22.12
CA ALA A 310 -18.92 -0.74 -23.37
C ALA A 310 -19.32 -2.21 -23.14
N ALA A 311 -18.85 -2.85 -22.08
CA ALA A 311 -19.18 -4.24 -21.73
C ALA A 311 -20.57 -4.38 -21.07
N CYS A 312 -21.04 -3.34 -20.37
CA CYS A 312 -22.24 -3.37 -19.52
C CYS A 312 -23.51 -3.89 -20.24
N PRO A 313 -23.81 -3.52 -21.50
CA PRO A 313 -24.99 -4.07 -22.20
C PRO A 313 -24.97 -5.61 -22.37
N GLY A 314 -23.79 -6.22 -22.30
CA GLY A 314 -23.61 -7.67 -22.40
C GLY A 314 -23.64 -8.41 -21.06
N PHE A 315 -23.81 -7.73 -19.93
CA PHE A 315 -23.86 -8.37 -18.61
C PHE A 315 -25.11 -9.26 -18.45
N PRO A 316 -25.05 -10.29 -17.60
CA PRO A 316 -26.23 -11.07 -17.26
C PRO A 316 -27.36 -10.18 -16.76
N GLY A 317 -28.52 -10.19 -17.41
CA GLY A 317 -29.65 -9.31 -17.05
C GLY A 317 -29.65 -7.94 -17.72
N GLY A 318 -28.62 -7.62 -18.50
CA GLY A 318 -28.43 -6.32 -19.15
C GLY A 318 -27.67 -5.32 -18.27
N CYS A 319 -27.56 -4.08 -18.75
CA CYS A 319 -26.85 -3.03 -18.01
C CYS A 319 -27.78 -2.35 -16.97
N ALA A 320 -27.51 -2.53 -15.69
CA ALA A 320 -28.28 -1.89 -14.63
C ALA A 320 -28.15 -0.35 -14.61
N LEU A 321 -27.09 0.19 -15.23
CA LEU A 321 -26.82 1.64 -15.33
C LEU A 321 -27.51 2.32 -16.51
N GLY A 322 -28.32 1.59 -17.31
CA GLY A 322 -29.07 2.13 -18.44
C GLY A 322 -28.25 2.26 -19.73
N ASP A 323 -28.67 3.17 -20.62
CA ASP A 323 -28.13 3.29 -21.97
C ASP A 323 -26.75 3.97 -22.03
N ASP A 324 -26.38 4.77 -21.02
CA ASP A 324 -25.10 5.46 -20.93
C ASP A 324 -24.46 5.22 -19.55
N PRO A 325 -23.80 4.05 -19.34
CA PRO A 325 -23.22 3.69 -18.07
C PRO A 325 -22.14 4.67 -17.60
N ARG A 326 -21.38 5.26 -18.53
CA ARG A 326 -20.35 6.24 -18.18
C ARG A 326 -20.97 7.52 -17.62
N ALA A 327 -21.98 8.07 -18.29
CA ALA A 327 -22.69 9.26 -17.78
C ALA A 327 -23.40 8.95 -16.47
N ALA A 328 -23.91 7.74 -16.29
CA ALA A 328 -24.52 7.26 -15.04
C ALA A 328 -23.53 7.31 -13.87
N VAL A 329 -22.31 6.78 -14.04
CA VAL A 329 -21.24 6.83 -13.03
C VAL A 329 -20.83 8.28 -12.74
N GLN A 330 -20.63 9.10 -13.77
CA GLN A 330 -20.27 10.52 -13.59
C GLN A 330 -21.35 11.30 -12.82
N GLY A 331 -22.63 11.06 -13.14
CA GLY A 331 -23.77 11.67 -12.44
C GLY A 331 -23.87 11.24 -10.99
N LEU A 332 -23.60 9.96 -10.69
CA LEU A 332 -23.53 9.46 -9.31
C LEU A 332 -22.45 10.17 -8.52
N VAL A 333 -21.22 10.22 -9.03
CA VAL A 333 -20.07 10.89 -8.39
C VAL A 333 -20.41 12.36 -8.08
N GLN A 334 -20.97 13.09 -9.06
CA GLN A 334 -21.34 14.50 -8.87
C GLN A 334 -22.46 14.68 -7.85
N SER A 335 -23.47 13.80 -7.85
CA SER A 335 -24.59 13.89 -6.91
C SER A 335 -24.17 13.64 -5.47
N LEU A 336 -23.23 12.69 -5.25
CA LEU A 336 -22.71 12.38 -3.93
C LEU A 336 -21.81 13.50 -3.39
N ASP A 337 -21.00 14.12 -4.23
CA ASP A 337 -20.17 15.28 -3.85
C ASP A 337 -21.06 16.50 -3.51
N ALA A 338 -22.14 16.73 -4.26
CA ALA A 338 -23.09 17.83 -3.98
C ALA A 338 -23.85 17.64 -2.67
N ALA A 339 -23.98 16.42 -2.17
CA ALA A 339 -24.63 16.12 -0.89
C ALA A 339 -23.73 16.43 0.33
N ASP A 340 -22.51 16.95 0.14
CA ASP A 340 -21.51 17.34 1.15
C ASP A 340 -21.09 16.21 2.13
N GLY A 341 -21.30 14.93 1.79
CA GLY A 341 -20.85 13.78 2.59
C GLY A 341 -21.33 13.80 4.05
N ARG A 342 -22.42 14.50 4.36
CA ARG A 342 -22.91 14.70 5.72
C ARG A 342 -23.29 13.37 6.38
N GLY A 343 -22.70 13.09 7.52
CA GLY A 343 -23.09 11.96 8.35
C GLY A 343 -22.39 10.64 8.04
N GLY A 344 -21.19 10.64 7.46
CA GLY A 344 -20.43 9.40 7.18
C GLY A 344 -20.96 8.63 5.97
N GLN A 345 -21.68 9.29 5.08
CA GLN A 345 -22.19 8.71 3.84
C GLN A 345 -21.10 8.63 2.79
N LEU A 346 -21.25 7.71 1.83
CA LEU A 346 -20.40 7.58 0.64
C LEU A 346 -20.32 8.92 -0.10
N THR A 347 -19.10 9.34 -0.47
CA THR A 347 -18.83 10.56 -1.26
C THR A 347 -18.54 10.20 -2.71
N GLY A 348 -18.56 11.18 -3.60
CA GLY A 348 -18.12 11.01 -4.98
C GLY A 348 -16.66 10.53 -5.05
N GLY A 349 -15.78 11.09 -4.22
CA GLY A 349 -14.40 10.64 -4.09
C GLY A 349 -14.27 9.22 -3.53
N GLY A 350 -15.14 8.80 -2.61
CA GLY A 350 -15.22 7.43 -2.13
C GLY A 350 -15.59 6.44 -3.26
N VAL A 351 -16.48 6.84 -4.18
CA VAL A 351 -16.77 6.04 -5.38
C VAL A 351 -15.54 5.95 -6.28
N LEU A 352 -14.81 7.06 -6.51
CA LEU A 352 -13.59 7.03 -7.31
C LEU A 352 -12.48 6.19 -6.67
N LEU A 353 -12.39 6.20 -5.33
CA LEU A 353 -11.48 5.34 -4.59
C LEU A 353 -11.81 3.86 -4.83
N LEU A 354 -13.09 3.49 -4.72
CA LEU A 354 -13.55 2.14 -5.00
C LEU A 354 -13.25 1.74 -6.45
N LEU A 355 -13.63 2.56 -7.41
CA LEU A 355 -13.43 2.29 -8.83
C LEU A 355 -11.95 2.18 -9.21
N SER A 356 -11.04 2.85 -8.46
CA SER A 356 -9.60 2.77 -8.74
C SER A 356 -9.02 1.36 -8.63
N THR A 357 -9.70 0.45 -7.96
CA THR A 357 -9.32 -0.96 -7.84
C THR A 357 -10.30 -1.87 -8.61
N GLU A 358 -11.62 -1.68 -8.40
CA GLU A 358 -12.66 -2.56 -8.96
C GLU A 358 -12.67 -2.59 -10.50
N LEU A 359 -12.27 -1.51 -11.15
CA LEU A 359 -12.12 -1.49 -12.61
C LEU A 359 -11.01 -2.42 -13.13
N GLY A 360 -10.10 -2.86 -12.25
CA GLY A 360 -9.06 -3.85 -12.56
C GLY A 360 -9.54 -5.30 -12.52
N ASP A 361 -10.78 -5.56 -12.12
CA ASP A 361 -11.35 -6.91 -12.10
C ASP A 361 -12.59 -7.02 -13.02
N PRO A 362 -12.41 -7.33 -14.30
CA PRO A 362 -13.52 -7.46 -15.24
C PRO A 362 -14.58 -8.52 -14.87
N ASP A 363 -14.21 -9.54 -14.11
CA ASP A 363 -15.17 -10.57 -13.66
C ASP A 363 -16.14 -10.03 -12.61
N GLY A 364 -15.73 -9.04 -11.83
CA GLY A 364 -16.54 -8.33 -10.83
C GLY A 364 -17.47 -7.26 -11.42
N TRP A 365 -17.27 -6.85 -12.68
CA TRP A 365 -18.00 -5.73 -13.29
C TRP A 365 -19.54 -5.85 -13.29
N PRO A 366 -20.15 -7.04 -13.55
CA PRO A 366 -21.61 -7.15 -13.46
C PRO A 366 -22.17 -6.77 -12.09
N ALA A 367 -21.57 -7.28 -11.01
CA ALA A 367 -21.99 -6.95 -9.65
C ALA A 367 -21.69 -5.49 -9.29
N LEU A 368 -20.58 -4.93 -9.76
CA LEU A 368 -20.26 -3.51 -9.60
C LEU A 368 -21.31 -2.61 -10.28
N ALA A 369 -21.81 -2.99 -11.46
CA ALA A 369 -22.86 -2.24 -12.17
C ALA A 369 -24.18 -2.22 -11.37
N ASP A 370 -24.57 -3.37 -10.79
CA ASP A 370 -25.76 -3.46 -9.93
C ASP A 370 -25.63 -2.58 -8.69
N ASP A 371 -24.47 -2.60 -8.02
CA ASP A 371 -24.21 -1.82 -6.81
C ASP A 371 -24.18 -0.31 -7.10
N LEU A 372 -23.60 0.10 -8.23
CA LEU A 372 -23.62 1.49 -8.70
C LEU A 372 -25.04 1.96 -9.01
N ALA A 373 -25.87 1.12 -9.66
CA ALA A 373 -27.26 1.42 -9.95
C ALA A 373 -28.10 1.52 -8.66
N GLY A 374 -27.84 0.67 -7.65
CA GLY A 374 -28.45 0.77 -6.33
C GLY A 374 -28.21 2.13 -5.69
N ALA A 375 -26.95 2.60 -5.73
CA ALA A 375 -26.59 3.92 -5.19
C ALA A 375 -27.27 5.08 -5.94
N GLN A 376 -27.50 4.98 -7.25
CA GLN A 376 -28.22 6.01 -8.02
C GLN A 376 -29.69 6.17 -7.58
N ILE A 377 -30.34 5.10 -7.14
CA ILE A 377 -31.72 5.14 -6.65
C ILE A 377 -31.80 5.40 -5.15
N GLY A 378 -30.69 5.73 -4.47
CA GLY A 378 -30.62 6.15 -3.07
C GLY A 378 -30.26 5.04 -2.09
N ASP A 379 -29.79 3.88 -2.54
CA ASP A 379 -29.24 2.81 -1.70
C ASP A 379 -27.74 2.59 -1.95
N PRO A 380 -26.84 3.34 -1.27
CA PRO A 380 -25.39 3.19 -1.40
C PRO A 380 -24.81 2.06 -0.54
N SER A 381 -25.62 1.24 0.14
CA SER A 381 -25.17 0.29 1.16
C SER A 381 -24.16 -0.73 0.62
N ALA A 382 -24.40 -1.26 -0.59
CA ALA A 382 -23.50 -2.23 -1.21
C ALA A 382 -22.13 -1.61 -1.58
N LEU A 383 -22.12 -0.42 -2.18
CA LEU A 383 -20.87 0.30 -2.46
C LEU A 383 -20.11 0.66 -1.18
N THR A 384 -20.82 1.07 -0.14
CA THR A 384 -20.21 1.38 1.16
C THR A 384 -19.56 0.14 1.77
N ALA A 385 -20.23 -1.01 1.69
CA ALA A 385 -19.67 -2.28 2.18
C ALA A 385 -18.42 -2.70 1.37
N ARG A 386 -18.45 -2.57 0.03
CA ARG A 386 -17.26 -2.82 -0.81
C ARG A 386 -16.10 -1.91 -0.43
N LEU A 387 -16.36 -0.61 -0.33
CA LEU A 387 -15.33 0.37 0.04
C LEU A 387 -14.75 0.08 1.42
N TYR A 388 -15.58 -0.29 2.39
CA TYR A 388 -15.13 -0.69 3.72
C TYR A 388 -14.18 -1.90 3.66
N LEU A 389 -14.53 -2.95 2.90
CA LEU A 389 -13.68 -4.14 2.74
C LEU A 389 -12.39 -3.84 1.97
N GLN A 390 -12.48 -3.02 0.92
CA GLN A 390 -11.31 -2.60 0.14
C GLN A 390 -10.30 -1.83 0.99
N GLN A 391 -10.79 -1.04 1.94
CA GLN A 391 -9.95 -0.25 2.86
C GLN A 391 -9.46 -1.05 4.07
N GLY A 392 -9.60 -2.37 4.10
CA GLY A 392 -9.10 -3.20 5.20
C GLY A 392 -10.12 -3.46 6.31
N GLY A 393 -11.37 -3.04 6.15
CA GLY A 393 -12.40 -3.30 7.16
C GLY A 393 -12.12 -2.57 8.48
N SER A 394 -11.95 -3.33 9.57
CA SER A 394 -11.59 -2.80 10.89
C SER A 394 -10.19 -2.20 10.94
N ASP A 395 -9.29 -2.62 10.06
CA ASP A 395 -7.87 -2.24 10.04
C ASP A 395 -7.60 -1.11 9.02
N SER A 396 -8.65 -0.38 8.66
CA SER A 396 -8.59 0.66 7.62
C SER A 396 -7.66 1.83 7.93
N ALA A 397 -7.52 2.20 9.20
CA ALA A 397 -6.61 3.26 9.64
C ALA A 397 -5.15 2.82 9.50
N GLU A 398 -4.83 1.58 9.87
CA GLU A 398 -3.50 0.97 9.69
C GLU A 398 -3.14 0.90 8.21
N LEU A 399 -4.00 0.34 7.36
CA LEU A 399 -3.76 0.28 5.92
C LEU A 399 -3.53 1.67 5.30
N THR A 400 -4.28 2.68 5.75
CA THR A 400 -4.10 4.06 5.28
C THR A 400 -2.76 4.64 5.75
N SER A 401 -2.35 4.36 7.00
CA SER A 401 -1.04 4.74 7.53
C SER A 401 0.08 4.16 6.67
N ASP A 402 0.02 2.87 6.39
CA ASP A 402 1.01 2.13 5.61
C ASP A 402 1.15 2.69 4.18
N LEU A 403 0.01 2.91 3.51
CA LEU A 403 0.00 3.49 2.16
C LEU A 403 0.61 4.90 2.13
N LEU A 404 0.29 5.74 3.12
CA LEU A 404 0.81 7.11 3.22
C LEU A 404 2.31 7.13 3.53
N LEU A 405 2.78 6.28 4.45
CA LEU A 405 4.19 6.16 4.79
C LEU A 405 5.04 5.97 3.54
N TYR A 406 4.77 4.93 2.76
CA TYR A 406 5.55 4.63 1.56
C TYR A 406 5.32 5.65 0.45
N ALA A 407 4.07 6.05 0.17
CA ALA A 407 3.77 7.02 -0.88
C ALA A 407 4.43 8.38 -0.64
N CYS A 408 4.43 8.86 0.63
CA CYS A 408 4.99 10.17 0.96
C CYS A 408 6.51 10.15 1.14
N ASN A 409 7.09 9.02 1.54
CA ASN A 409 8.53 8.89 1.74
C ASN A 409 9.30 8.52 0.46
N ASP A 410 8.62 8.01 -0.57
CA ASP A 410 9.27 7.63 -1.83
C ASP A 410 9.51 8.82 -2.78
N SER A 411 8.85 9.95 -2.56
CA SER A 411 9.02 11.15 -3.39
C SER A 411 9.51 12.35 -2.60
N ALA A 412 10.52 13.04 -3.10
CA ALA A 412 10.94 14.34 -2.57
C ALA A 412 10.01 15.48 -3.00
N GLU A 413 9.26 15.31 -4.10
CA GLU A 413 8.36 16.34 -4.59
C GLU A 413 7.15 16.49 -3.67
N ARG A 414 6.83 17.74 -3.33
CA ARG A 414 5.63 18.12 -2.59
C ARG A 414 4.75 18.98 -3.49
N LEU A 415 3.53 18.49 -3.76
CA LEU A 415 2.57 19.20 -4.61
C LEU A 415 2.00 20.39 -3.84
N THR A 416 2.58 21.57 -4.06
CA THR A 416 2.18 22.84 -3.43
C THR A 416 2.19 23.96 -4.45
N GLY A 417 1.42 25.03 -4.23
CA GLY A 417 1.44 26.22 -5.08
C GLY A 417 1.32 25.91 -6.58
N ASP A 418 2.29 26.37 -7.37
CA ASP A 418 2.28 26.23 -8.83
C ASP A 418 2.44 24.77 -9.28
N THR A 419 3.20 23.93 -8.54
CA THR A 419 3.35 22.51 -8.89
C THR A 419 2.03 21.76 -8.73
N LEU A 420 1.26 22.05 -7.69
CA LEU A 420 -0.08 21.48 -7.48
C LEU A 420 -1.06 21.94 -8.58
N ALA A 421 -1.06 23.24 -8.92
CA ALA A 421 -1.92 23.77 -9.97
C ALA A 421 -1.60 23.18 -11.35
N ALA A 422 -0.31 23.00 -11.67
CA ALA A 422 0.14 22.35 -12.89
C ALA A 422 -0.28 20.86 -12.92
N ALA A 423 -0.14 20.13 -11.81
CA ALA A 423 -0.56 18.75 -11.68
C ALA A 423 -2.08 18.58 -11.92
N PHE A 424 -2.92 19.44 -11.31
CA PHE A 424 -4.36 19.44 -11.57
C PHE A 424 -4.69 19.70 -13.03
N THR A 425 -4.01 20.67 -13.65
CA THR A 425 -4.24 21.01 -15.06
C THR A 425 -3.89 19.83 -15.97
N GLN A 426 -2.74 19.22 -15.76
CA GLN A 426 -2.27 18.08 -16.55
C GLN A 426 -3.16 16.85 -16.35
N ALA A 427 -3.46 16.51 -15.10
CA ALA A 427 -4.25 15.33 -14.79
C ALA A 427 -5.69 15.45 -15.28
N ARG A 428 -6.31 16.65 -15.17
CA ARG A 428 -7.65 16.91 -15.70
C ARG A 428 -7.71 16.80 -17.23
N ALA A 429 -6.66 17.23 -17.93
CA ALA A 429 -6.58 17.09 -19.39
C ALA A 429 -6.45 15.61 -19.82
N ALA A 430 -5.74 14.80 -19.05
CA ALA A 430 -5.53 13.38 -19.33
C ALA A 430 -6.70 12.49 -18.86
N ALA A 431 -7.36 12.88 -17.75
CA ALA A 431 -8.36 12.09 -17.03
C ALA A 431 -9.36 13.01 -16.33
N PRO A 432 -10.43 13.45 -17.02
CA PRO A 432 -11.35 14.46 -16.48
C PRO A 432 -12.06 14.05 -15.18
N LEU A 433 -12.38 12.76 -15.01
CA LEU A 433 -13.07 12.23 -13.83
C LEU A 433 -12.07 11.85 -12.72
N PHE A 434 -11.08 11.02 -13.04
CA PHE A 434 -10.16 10.47 -12.04
C PHE A 434 -8.96 11.38 -11.74
N GLY A 435 -8.50 12.16 -12.70
CA GLY A 435 -7.26 12.93 -12.58
C GLY A 435 -7.23 13.90 -11.41
N PRO A 436 -8.23 14.78 -11.23
CA PRO A 436 -8.29 15.70 -10.09
C PRO A 436 -8.30 14.98 -8.74
N TYR A 437 -9.05 13.88 -8.64
CA TYR A 437 -9.10 13.06 -7.44
C TYR A 437 -7.73 12.50 -7.06
N LEU A 438 -7.02 11.90 -8.02
CA LEU A 438 -5.70 11.31 -7.80
C LEU A 438 -4.63 12.35 -7.45
N VAL A 439 -4.69 13.56 -8.03
CA VAL A 439 -3.83 14.68 -7.63
C VAL A 439 -4.14 15.11 -6.20
N GLY A 440 -5.42 15.17 -5.81
CA GLY A 440 -5.83 15.46 -4.44
C GLY A 440 -5.27 14.45 -3.45
N ARG A 441 -5.30 13.16 -3.77
CA ARG A 441 -4.67 12.11 -2.97
C ARG A 441 -3.16 12.27 -2.87
N ALA A 442 -2.48 12.52 -3.98
CA ALA A 442 -1.04 12.79 -3.99
C ALA A 442 -0.66 14.04 -3.18
N ALA A 443 -1.53 15.04 -3.15
CA ALA A 443 -1.34 16.26 -2.37
C ALA A 443 -1.47 16.07 -0.85
N LEU A 444 -1.94 14.90 -0.36
CA LEU A 444 -1.92 14.57 1.07
C LEU A 444 -0.49 14.50 1.61
N CYS A 445 0.50 14.25 0.76
CA CYS A 445 1.91 14.31 1.14
C CYS A 445 2.50 15.73 1.20
N SER A 446 1.73 16.79 0.90
CA SER A 446 2.27 18.15 0.77
C SER A 446 2.85 18.74 2.06
N SER A 447 2.36 18.32 3.22
CA SER A 447 2.87 18.72 4.55
C SER A 447 3.81 17.68 5.18
N TRP A 448 4.02 16.54 4.53
CA TRP A 448 4.87 15.46 5.03
C TRP A 448 6.35 15.87 4.99
N PRO A 449 7.19 15.45 5.97
CA PRO A 449 8.63 15.69 5.93
C PRO A 449 9.24 15.18 4.62
N ALA A 450 10.24 15.88 4.10
CA ALA A 450 10.96 15.40 2.92
C ALA A 450 11.81 14.17 3.28
N PRO A 451 11.82 13.11 2.46
CA PRO A 451 12.67 11.96 2.68
C PRO A 451 14.14 12.33 2.42
N GLU A 452 15.04 11.63 3.09
CA GLU A 452 16.48 11.76 2.85
C GLU A 452 16.87 11.22 1.46
N VAL A 453 16.21 10.14 1.04
CA VAL A 453 16.45 9.47 -0.24
C VAL A 453 15.10 9.23 -0.92
N ALA A 454 14.89 9.89 -2.04
CA ALA A 454 13.73 9.64 -2.90
C ALA A 454 14.04 8.56 -3.94
N LEU A 455 12.99 7.94 -4.47
CA LEU A 455 13.11 7.02 -5.59
C LEU A 455 13.56 7.74 -6.87
N GLY A 456 14.18 6.99 -7.76
CA GLY A 456 14.66 7.45 -9.05
C GLY A 456 14.72 6.34 -10.09
N THR A 457 15.45 6.57 -11.17
CA THR A 457 15.62 5.59 -12.24
C THR A 457 16.32 4.32 -11.75
N VAL A 458 15.77 3.16 -12.12
CA VAL A 458 16.34 1.83 -11.81
C VAL A 458 17.05 1.26 -13.04
N ARG A 459 18.28 0.82 -12.90
CA ARG A 459 19.09 0.30 -14.02
C ARG A 459 19.46 -1.17 -13.88
N ALA A 460 19.67 -1.65 -12.68
CA ALA A 460 20.08 -3.02 -12.34
C ALA A 460 21.26 -3.51 -13.19
N THR A 461 22.24 -2.65 -13.43
CA THR A 461 23.38 -2.96 -14.31
C THR A 461 24.22 -4.11 -13.74
N GLY A 462 24.34 -5.20 -14.50
CA GLY A 462 25.06 -6.40 -14.08
C GLY A 462 24.19 -7.43 -13.35
N ALA A 463 22.91 -7.17 -13.13
CA ALA A 463 21.98 -8.17 -12.61
C ALA A 463 21.68 -9.28 -13.63
N ALA A 464 21.20 -10.43 -13.14
CA ALA A 464 20.61 -11.47 -13.97
C ALA A 464 19.42 -10.90 -14.80
N PRO A 465 18.97 -11.56 -15.87
CA PRO A 465 17.81 -11.13 -16.63
C PRO A 465 16.60 -10.90 -15.72
N ILE A 466 15.82 -9.84 -15.98
CA ILE A 466 14.63 -9.47 -15.22
C ILE A 466 13.42 -9.52 -16.17
N VAL A 467 12.38 -10.24 -15.79
CA VAL A 467 11.12 -10.32 -16.56
C VAL A 467 10.17 -9.26 -16.03
N VAL A 468 9.69 -8.39 -16.92
CA VAL A 468 8.74 -7.32 -16.58
C VAL A 468 7.41 -7.64 -17.26
N LEU A 469 6.38 -7.88 -16.46
CA LEU A 469 5.04 -8.24 -16.93
C LEU A 469 4.09 -7.04 -16.87
N GLY A 470 3.06 -7.06 -17.69
CA GLY A 470 1.91 -6.19 -17.48
C GLY A 470 0.78 -6.44 -18.47
N ALA A 471 -0.44 -6.22 -18.01
CA ALA A 471 -1.61 -6.20 -18.86
C ALA A 471 -1.75 -4.80 -19.51
N VAL A 472 -2.01 -4.79 -20.83
CA VAL A 472 -1.97 -3.53 -21.61
C VAL A 472 -3.06 -2.54 -21.18
N GLY A 473 -4.19 -3.05 -20.69
CA GLY A 473 -5.33 -2.25 -20.22
C GLY A 473 -5.47 -2.16 -18.70
N ASP A 474 -4.45 -2.56 -17.93
CA ASP A 474 -4.47 -2.50 -16.47
C ASP A 474 -4.68 -1.06 -15.98
N PRO A 475 -5.76 -0.77 -15.20
CA PRO A 475 -6.00 0.57 -14.67
C PRO A 475 -5.27 0.85 -13.36
N VAL A 476 -4.91 -0.19 -12.59
CA VAL A 476 -4.30 -0.08 -11.26
C VAL A 476 -2.79 0.12 -11.39
N SER A 477 -2.14 -0.73 -12.20
CA SER A 477 -0.72 -0.65 -12.55
C SER A 477 -0.58 -0.37 -14.05
N PRO A 478 -0.70 0.89 -14.47
CA PRO A 478 -0.77 1.23 -15.89
C PRO A 478 0.43 0.74 -16.69
N TYR A 479 0.16 0.15 -17.85
CA TYR A 479 1.19 -0.45 -18.72
C TYR A 479 2.33 0.50 -19.11
N VAL A 480 2.10 1.81 -19.06
CA VAL A 480 3.16 2.81 -19.25
C VAL A 480 4.27 2.69 -18.20
N GLY A 481 3.96 2.28 -16.97
CA GLY A 481 4.97 1.96 -15.94
C GLY A 481 5.81 0.75 -16.32
N VAL A 482 5.19 -0.31 -16.83
CA VAL A 482 5.87 -1.51 -17.36
C VAL A 482 6.85 -1.13 -18.46
N GLN A 483 6.43 -0.29 -19.41
CA GLN A 483 7.29 0.19 -20.49
C GLN A 483 8.46 1.04 -19.97
N ALA A 484 8.19 1.95 -19.03
CA ALA A 484 9.20 2.80 -18.44
C ALA A 484 10.25 1.97 -17.69
N VAL A 485 9.84 1.06 -16.81
CA VAL A 485 10.74 0.20 -16.02
C VAL A 485 11.52 -0.75 -16.94
N THR A 486 10.87 -1.37 -17.94
CA THR A 486 11.58 -2.21 -18.92
C THR A 486 12.66 -1.42 -19.68
N GLY A 487 12.36 -0.18 -20.06
CA GLY A 487 13.30 0.70 -20.75
C GLY A 487 14.47 1.20 -19.88
N GLN A 488 14.27 1.30 -18.56
CA GLN A 488 15.29 1.69 -17.60
C GLN A 488 16.24 0.54 -17.24
N LEU A 489 15.70 -0.67 -17.09
CA LEU A 489 16.46 -1.85 -16.67
C LEU A 489 17.36 -2.38 -17.79
N ALA A 490 18.67 -2.41 -17.55
CA ALA A 490 19.65 -2.97 -18.51
C ALA A 490 19.36 -4.44 -18.87
N PRO A 491 18.99 -5.34 -17.91
CA PRO A 491 18.65 -6.73 -18.18
C PRO A 491 17.14 -6.97 -18.39
N GLY A 492 16.32 -5.92 -18.57
CA GLY A 492 14.86 -6.02 -18.66
C GLY A 492 14.35 -6.74 -19.90
N THR A 493 13.35 -7.61 -19.75
CA THR A 493 12.63 -8.30 -20.84
C THR A 493 11.14 -8.20 -20.60
N ALA A 494 10.38 -7.59 -21.54
CA ALA A 494 8.94 -7.42 -21.41
C ALA A 494 8.15 -8.67 -21.81
N VAL A 495 7.09 -8.96 -21.05
CA VAL A 495 5.99 -9.85 -21.41
C VAL A 495 4.69 -9.07 -21.27
N SER A 496 3.97 -8.91 -22.36
CA SER A 496 2.74 -8.11 -22.42
C SER A 496 1.52 -9.01 -22.55
N TRP A 497 0.51 -8.77 -21.74
CA TRP A 497 -0.76 -9.49 -21.83
C TRP A 497 -1.87 -8.57 -22.37
N GLN A 498 -2.61 -9.06 -23.37
CA GLN A 498 -3.68 -8.30 -24.03
C GLN A 498 -4.98 -8.38 -23.19
N SER A 499 -4.97 -7.80 -22.00
CA SER A 499 -6.08 -7.81 -21.03
C SER A 499 -6.24 -6.45 -20.38
N GLY A 500 -7.43 -6.20 -19.81
CA GLY A 500 -7.73 -5.08 -18.91
C GLY A 500 -7.67 -5.45 -17.43
N ARG A 501 -7.28 -6.70 -17.11
CA ARG A 501 -7.21 -7.17 -15.73
C ARG A 501 -5.95 -6.65 -15.04
N HIS A 502 -6.09 -6.30 -13.77
CA HIS A 502 -4.96 -6.05 -12.89
C HIS A 502 -4.35 -7.37 -12.40
N GLY A 503 -2.99 -7.44 -12.43
CA GLY A 503 -2.24 -8.65 -12.11
C GLY A 503 -2.24 -9.66 -13.28
N SER A 504 -1.06 -9.88 -13.88
CA SER A 504 -0.94 -10.72 -15.07
C SER A 504 -0.68 -12.17 -14.74
N TYR A 505 0.08 -12.45 -13.68
CA TYR A 505 0.39 -13.81 -13.24
C TYR A 505 -0.53 -14.25 -12.09
N PRO A 506 -1.11 -15.45 -12.12
CA PRO A 506 -1.10 -16.49 -13.16
C PRO A 506 -2.35 -16.46 -14.07
N ALA A 507 -2.93 -15.29 -14.35
CA ALA A 507 -4.24 -15.14 -14.98
C ALA A 507 -4.34 -15.67 -16.44
N SER A 508 -3.19 -15.82 -17.12
CA SER A 508 -3.14 -16.30 -18.52
C SER A 508 -2.16 -17.46 -18.65
N ALA A 509 -2.55 -18.51 -19.36
CA ALA A 509 -1.70 -19.67 -19.61
C ALA A 509 -0.37 -19.28 -20.30
N CYS A 510 -0.40 -18.29 -21.19
CA CYS A 510 0.82 -17.77 -21.85
C CYS A 510 1.74 -17.06 -20.87
N VAL A 511 1.19 -16.19 -20.00
CA VAL A 511 1.97 -15.50 -18.95
C VAL A 511 2.51 -16.53 -17.96
N THR A 512 1.68 -17.47 -17.50
CA THR A 512 2.09 -18.54 -16.59
C THR A 512 3.27 -19.32 -17.14
N ALA A 513 3.19 -19.79 -18.40
CA ALA A 513 4.28 -20.52 -19.03
C ALA A 513 5.58 -19.71 -19.13
N ALA A 514 5.49 -18.41 -19.41
CA ALA A 514 6.66 -17.52 -19.49
C ALA A 514 7.33 -17.31 -18.12
N VAL A 515 6.52 -17.08 -17.07
CA VAL A 515 6.99 -16.86 -15.70
C VAL A 515 7.55 -18.13 -15.08
N ASP A 516 6.80 -19.25 -15.15
CA ASP A 516 7.22 -20.53 -14.59
C ASP A 516 8.49 -21.03 -15.25
N GLY A 517 8.53 -20.97 -16.60
CA GLY A 517 9.73 -21.33 -17.36
C GLY A 517 10.95 -20.53 -16.93
N TYR A 518 10.76 -19.22 -16.67
CA TYR A 518 11.85 -18.37 -16.21
C TYR A 518 12.26 -18.65 -14.76
N LEU A 519 11.32 -18.72 -13.83
CA LEU A 519 11.63 -18.94 -12.41
C LEU A 519 12.27 -20.32 -12.19
N LEU A 520 11.79 -21.37 -12.88
CA LEU A 520 12.31 -22.73 -12.73
C LEU A 520 13.65 -22.98 -13.44
N THR A 521 13.97 -22.22 -14.50
CA THR A 521 15.16 -22.52 -15.34
C THR A 521 16.15 -21.36 -15.44
N ALA A 522 15.85 -20.19 -14.88
CA ALA A 522 16.58 -18.93 -15.02
C ALA A 522 16.76 -18.47 -16.50
N ARG A 523 15.93 -18.97 -17.41
CA ARG A 523 15.95 -18.59 -18.84
C ARG A 523 14.83 -17.60 -19.11
N ALA A 524 15.21 -16.35 -19.39
CA ALA A 524 14.24 -15.33 -19.75
C ALA A 524 13.45 -15.72 -21.01
N PRO A 525 12.14 -15.37 -21.09
CA PRO A 525 11.35 -15.53 -22.29
C PRO A 525 11.92 -14.70 -23.46
N ALA A 526 11.42 -14.93 -24.66
CA ALA A 526 11.79 -14.12 -25.81
C ALA A 526 11.46 -12.64 -25.53
N ARG A 527 12.29 -11.73 -26.03
CA ARG A 527 12.02 -10.29 -25.90
C ARG A 527 10.68 -9.97 -26.55
N ASP A 528 9.95 -9.06 -25.92
CA ASP A 528 8.66 -8.57 -26.40
C ASP A 528 7.62 -9.69 -26.62
N THR A 529 7.63 -10.69 -25.73
CA THR A 529 6.61 -11.75 -25.74
C THR A 529 5.24 -11.12 -25.56
N LEU A 530 4.32 -11.41 -26.52
CA LEU A 530 2.95 -10.94 -26.49
C LEU A 530 2.00 -12.09 -26.22
N CYS A 531 1.31 -12.04 -25.07
CA CYS A 531 0.31 -13.01 -24.67
C CYS A 531 -1.09 -12.54 -25.12
N PRO A 532 -1.89 -13.42 -25.77
CA PRO A 532 -3.26 -13.10 -26.17
C PRO A 532 -4.17 -12.91 -24.94
N PRO A 533 -5.39 -12.37 -25.15
CA PRO A 533 -6.42 -12.22 -24.12
C PRO A 533 -6.75 -13.53 -23.40
#